data_1917bbb0e63612d9c5145a19831f2af0
#
_entry.id   1917bbb0e63612d9c5145a19831f2af0
#
_cell.length_a   1.000
_cell.length_b   1.000
_cell.length_c   1.000
_cell.angle_alpha   90.00
_cell.angle_beta   90.00
_cell.angle_gamma   90.00
#
_symmetry.space_group_name_H-M   'P 1'
#
loop_
_entity.id
_entity.type
_entity.pdbx_description
1 polymer ?
#
loop_
_entity_poly.entity_id
_entity_poly.type
_entity_poly.pdbx_seq_one_letter_code
_entity_poly.pdbx_strand_id
1 'polypeptide(L)'
;MKVLLAGNTGYVTEEFVEEAFPECQVMVLGNKMIKTVRRRELISRPFPRTELELGDIFRTYEFEAVVYFSNYLTLHGELEGEAENLRKILQYCRKGVQSHFLYVTGPEGMYDVPTGKTLLVQNAEDVCRRYAGLYGLKVKILRVPYLYSGTYKKDFFYRIFQASKESQKLFFQEAPEQKA
;
A
#
# COMPACT_ATOMS: atom_id res chain seq x y z
N MET A 1 16.75 10.21 -7.06
CA MET A 1 16.31 9.33 -5.94
C MET A 1 15.67 8.06 -6.50
N LYS A 2 16.04 6.88 -5.98
CA LYS A 2 15.44 5.59 -6.38
C LYS A 2 14.40 5.17 -5.35
N VAL A 3 13.16 4.98 -5.80
CA VAL A 3 12.01 4.68 -4.93
C VAL A 3 11.38 3.35 -5.33
N LEU A 4 11.16 2.49 -4.34
CA LEU A 4 10.35 1.28 -4.49
C LEU A 4 8.95 1.56 -3.96
N LEU A 5 7.94 1.29 -4.78
CA LEU A 5 6.54 1.21 -4.37
C LEU A 5 6.13 -0.26 -4.33
N ALA A 6 5.60 -0.72 -3.21
CA ALA A 6 5.25 -2.12 -3.02
C ALA A 6 3.86 -2.29 -2.36
N GLY A 7 3.32 -3.49 -2.41
CA GLY A 7 2.06 -3.84 -1.77
C GLY A 7 0.85 -3.71 -2.69
N ASN A 8 -0.18 -3.04 -2.23
CA ASN A 8 -1.41 -2.85 -3.00
C ASN A 8 -1.20 -1.80 -4.10
N THR A 9 -0.92 -2.27 -5.30
CA THR A 9 -0.71 -1.42 -6.48
C THR A 9 -2.04 -1.12 -7.20
N GLY A 10 -3.00 -0.60 -6.45
CA GLY A 10 -4.26 -0.09 -6.96
C GLY A 10 -4.14 1.35 -7.47
N TYR A 11 -5.29 2.00 -7.64
CA TYR A 11 -5.38 3.39 -8.14
C TYR A 11 -4.53 4.40 -7.36
N VAL A 12 -4.36 4.19 -6.03
CA VAL A 12 -3.53 5.07 -5.19
C VAL A 12 -2.08 5.08 -5.65
N THR A 13 -1.56 3.90 -6.01
CA THR A 13 -0.20 3.77 -6.53
C THR A 13 -0.09 4.36 -7.93
N GLU A 14 -1.11 4.21 -8.76
CA GLU A 14 -1.17 4.80 -10.10
C GLU A 14 -1.11 6.32 -10.02
N GLU A 15 -1.98 6.94 -9.22
CA GLU A 15 -1.99 8.40 -8.98
C GLU A 15 -0.65 8.87 -8.39
N PHE A 16 -0.11 8.14 -7.40
CA PHE A 16 1.20 8.48 -6.84
C PHE A 16 2.31 8.46 -7.89
N VAL A 17 2.32 7.47 -8.78
CA VAL A 17 3.33 7.38 -9.86
C VAL A 17 3.18 8.52 -10.86
N GLU A 18 1.96 8.92 -11.19
CA GLU A 18 1.70 10.03 -12.13
C GLU A 18 2.13 11.38 -11.55
N GLU A 19 1.91 11.60 -10.26
CA GLU A 19 2.18 12.88 -9.57
C GLU A 19 3.54 12.93 -8.87
N ALA A 20 4.22 11.77 -8.69
CA ALA A 20 5.52 11.72 -8.03
C ALA A 20 6.58 12.51 -8.82
N PHE A 21 7.59 12.97 -8.10
CA PHE A 21 8.66 13.82 -8.62
C PHE A 21 9.28 13.26 -9.91
N PRO A 22 9.35 14.04 -10.98
CA PRO A 22 9.86 13.58 -12.28
C PRO A 22 11.29 13.01 -12.22
N GLU A 23 12.11 13.51 -11.30
CA GLU A 23 13.50 13.10 -11.08
C GLU A 23 13.66 11.78 -10.32
N CYS A 24 12.59 11.21 -9.83
CA CYS A 24 12.64 9.92 -9.13
C CYS A 24 12.56 8.75 -10.12
N GLN A 25 13.51 7.83 -10.02
CA GLN A 25 13.39 6.51 -10.64
C GLN A 25 12.46 5.66 -9.77
N VAL A 26 11.33 5.23 -10.33
CA VAL A 26 10.32 4.50 -9.59
C VAL A 26 10.24 3.06 -10.09
N MET A 27 10.32 2.12 -9.15
CA MET A 27 9.97 0.73 -9.38
C MET A 27 8.69 0.39 -8.61
N VAL A 28 7.82 -0.38 -9.24
CA VAL A 28 6.59 -0.88 -8.61
C VAL A 28 6.62 -2.40 -8.55
N LEU A 29 6.42 -2.94 -7.34
CA LEU A 29 6.23 -4.37 -7.08
C LEU A 29 4.85 -4.59 -6.46
N GLY A 30 3.94 -5.17 -7.21
CA GLY A 30 2.57 -5.32 -6.72
C GLY A 30 1.73 -6.33 -7.47
N ASN A 31 0.45 -6.37 -7.13
CA ASN A 31 -0.49 -7.35 -7.68
C ASN A 31 -0.83 -7.08 -9.15
N LYS A 32 -0.67 -5.84 -9.60
CA LYS A 32 -0.97 -5.43 -10.97
C LYS A 32 0.20 -4.65 -11.56
N MET A 33 0.42 -4.84 -12.84
CA MET A 33 1.35 -4.00 -13.59
C MET A 33 0.72 -2.62 -13.80
N ILE A 34 1.42 -1.59 -13.40
CA ILE A 34 1.03 -0.20 -13.65
C ILE A 34 1.59 0.21 -15.01
N LYS A 35 0.73 0.80 -15.83
CA LYS A 35 1.09 1.43 -17.08
C LYS A 35 0.82 2.92 -16.96
N THR A 36 1.85 3.73 -17.10
CA THR A 36 1.71 5.19 -17.13
C THR A 36 2.14 5.73 -18.48
N VAL A 37 1.45 6.74 -18.94
CA VAL A 37 1.78 7.44 -20.18
C VAL A 37 2.88 8.48 -19.95
N ARG A 38 2.97 9.01 -18.74
CA ARG A 38 3.85 10.15 -18.39
C ARG A 38 5.28 9.73 -18.05
N ARG A 39 5.52 8.47 -17.63
CA ARG A 39 6.84 8.01 -17.20
C ARG A 39 7.38 6.89 -18.07
N ARG A 40 8.39 7.20 -18.87
CA ARG A 40 9.07 6.22 -19.74
C ARG A 40 9.96 5.24 -18.98
N GLU A 41 10.45 5.62 -17.81
CA GLU A 41 11.42 4.86 -17.00
C GLU A 41 10.76 4.08 -15.84
N LEU A 42 9.44 3.97 -15.85
CA LEU A 42 8.74 3.18 -14.84
C LEU A 42 9.00 1.69 -15.04
N ILE A 43 9.55 1.04 -14.01
CA ILE A 43 9.67 -0.41 -13.96
C ILE A 43 8.53 -0.95 -13.10
N SER A 44 7.57 -1.62 -13.71
CA SER A 44 6.47 -2.27 -12.98
C SER A 44 6.57 -3.79 -13.16
N ARG A 45 6.59 -4.52 -12.04
CA ARG A 45 6.69 -5.98 -11.99
C ARG A 45 5.70 -6.56 -10.98
N PRO A 46 5.27 -7.82 -11.14
CA PRO A 46 4.54 -8.50 -10.09
C PRO A 46 5.41 -8.64 -8.84
N PHE A 47 4.77 -8.73 -7.68
CA PHE A 47 5.49 -8.99 -6.44
C PHE A 47 6.24 -10.33 -6.54
N PRO A 48 7.54 -10.37 -6.19
CA PRO A 48 8.35 -11.58 -6.32
C PRO A 48 7.79 -12.74 -5.51
N ARG A 49 7.78 -13.92 -6.10
CA ARG A 49 7.32 -15.14 -5.43
C ARG A 49 8.36 -15.73 -4.50
N THR A 50 9.64 -15.50 -4.80
CA THR A 50 10.76 -16.06 -4.04
C THR A 50 11.57 -14.96 -3.37
N GLU A 51 12.22 -15.31 -2.25
CA GLU A 51 13.15 -14.40 -1.57
C GLU A 51 14.37 -14.09 -2.43
N LEU A 52 14.79 -15.03 -3.27
CA LEU A 52 15.92 -14.86 -4.18
C LEU A 52 15.66 -13.72 -5.17
N GLU A 53 14.50 -13.75 -5.84
CA GLU A 53 14.11 -12.70 -6.79
C GLU A 53 14.04 -11.32 -6.11
N LEU A 54 13.47 -11.27 -4.89
CA LEU A 54 13.40 -10.03 -4.12
C LEU A 54 14.80 -9.54 -3.74
N GLY A 55 15.69 -10.46 -3.33
CA GLY A 55 17.08 -10.15 -3.02
C GLY A 55 17.86 -9.60 -4.21
N ASP A 56 17.64 -10.14 -5.39
CA ASP A 56 18.26 -9.65 -6.62
C ASP A 56 17.79 -8.25 -6.98
N ILE A 57 16.49 -7.96 -6.81
CA ILE A 57 15.94 -6.63 -7.01
C ILE A 57 16.62 -5.62 -6.08
N PHE A 58 16.67 -5.88 -4.78
CA PHE A 58 17.29 -4.97 -3.81
C PHE A 58 18.79 -4.79 -4.01
N ARG A 59 19.48 -5.83 -4.47
CA ARG A 59 20.91 -5.76 -4.80
C ARG A 59 21.17 -4.92 -6.04
N THR A 60 20.30 -5.01 -7.05
CA THR A 60 20.48 -4.32 -8.33
C THR A 60 20.12 -2.85 -8.26
N TYR A 61 19.09 -2.49 -7.51
CA TYR A 61 18.51 -1.15 -7.60
C TYR A 61 18.88 -0.19 -6.45
N GLU A 62 19.36 -0.68 -5.31
CA GLU A 62 19.78 0.16 -4.17
C GLU A 62 18.79 1.29 -3.83
N PHE A 63 17.61 0.94 -3.38
CA PHE A 63 16.55 1.91 -3.11
C PHE A 63 16.87 2.82 -1.92
N GLU A 64 16.68 4.14 -2.10
CA GLU A 64 16.80 5.14 -1.06
C GLU A 64 15.51 5.28 -0.23
N ALA A 65 14.37 4.98 -0.83
CA ALA A 65 13.08 4.97 -0.16
C ALA A 65 12.22 3.79 -0.63
N VAL A 66 11.47 3.24 0.32
CA VAL A 66 10.47 2.20 0.07
C VAL A 66 9.14 2.67 0.64
N VAL A 67 8.12 2.70 -0.21
CA VAL A 67 6.74 3.00 0.19
C VAL A 67 5.92 1.73 0.02
N TYR A 68 5.37 1.24 1.10
CA TYR A 68 4.51 0.06 1.07
C TYR A 68 3.05 0.47 1.28
N PHE A 69 2.24 0.24 0.27
CA PHE A 69 0.80 0.48 0.32
C PHE A 69 0.09 -0.77 0.84
N SER A 70 -0.56 -0.62 1.97
CA SER A 70 -1.32 -1.69 2.62
C SER A 70 -2.53 -2.12 1.78
N ASN A 71 -2.86 -3.40 1.86
CA ASN A 71 -4.12 -3.93 1.35
C ASN A 71 -5.34 -3.33 2.07
N TYR A 72 -5.14 -2.80 3.29
CA TYR A 72 -6.20 -2.18 4.09
C TYR A 72 -6.60 -0.78 3.64
N LEU A 73 -5.88 -0.19 2.69
CA LEU A 73 -6.25 1.09 2.07
C LEU A 73 -7.50 0.99 1.20
N THR A 74 -7.91 -0.21 0.83
CA THR A 74 -9.10 -0.44 0.01
C THR A 74 -10.07 -1.38 0.71
N LEU A 75 -11.37 -1.18 0.51
CA LEU A 75 -12.42 -2.01 1.10
C LEU A 75 -12.38 -3.48 0.64
N HIS A 76 -11.68 -3.77 -0.45
CA HIS A 76 -11.64 -5.09 -1.09
C HIS A 76 -10.23 -5.69 -1.16
N GLY A 77 -9.30 -5.22 -0.33
CA GLY A 77 -7.95 -5.78 -0.27
C GLY A 77 -7.94 -7.19 0.33
N GLU A 78 -7.07 -8.06 -0.18
CA GLU A 78 -6.79 -9.33 0.47
C GLU A 78 -6.13 -9.06 1.82
N LEU A 79 -6.75 -9.56 2.88
CA LEU A 79 -6.30 -9.27 4.25
C LEU A 79 -5.15 -10.17 4.71
N GLU A 80 -4.98 -11.32 4.06
CA GLU A 80 -3.99 -12.32 4.46
C GLU A 80 -2.63 -12.07 3.81
N GLY A 81 -1.57 -12.44 4.53
CA GLY A 81 -0.19 -12.41 4.02
C GLY A 81 0.52 -11.06 4.05
N GLU A 82 -0.14 -9.95 4.40
CA GLU A 82 0.49 -8.63 4.40
C GLU A 82 1.68 -8.53 5.37
N ALA A 83 1.52 -9.01 6.60
CA ALA A 83 2.59 -9.00 7.59
C ALA A 83 3.83 -9.79 7.12
N GLU A 84 3.62 -10.87 6.38
CA GLU A 84 4.71 -11.67 5.81
C GLU A 84 5.41 -10.94 4.67
N ASN A 85 4.67 -10.32 3.77
CA ASN A 85 5.25 -9.52 2.69
C ASN A 85 6.01 -8.30 3.23
N LEU A 86 5.49 -7.66 4.28
CA LEU A 86 6.20 -6.60 5.00
C LEU A 86 7.52 -7.08 5.58
N ARG A 87 7.54 -8.25 6.26
CA ARG A 87 8.78 -8.83 6.80
C ARG A 87 9.82 -9.04 5.72
N LYS A 88 9.43 -9.62 4.59
CA LYS A 88 10.34 -9.85 3.46
C LYS A 88 10.99 -8.56 2.99
N ILE A 89 10.20 -7.52 2.73
CA ILE A 89 10.73 -6.23 2.27
C ILE A 89 11.60 -5.56 3.34
N LEU A 90 11.13 -5.49 4.59
CA LEU A 90 11.86 -4.87 5.69
C LEU A 90 13.20 -5.57 5.97
N GLN A 91 13.28 -6.88 5.76
CA GLN A 91 14.53 -7.65 5.89
C GLN A 91 15.59 -7.19 4.87
N TYR A 92 15.18 -6.84 3.65
CA TYR A 92 16.10 -6.30 2.64
C TYR A 92 16.42 -4.83 2.87
N CYS A 93 15.47 -4.02 3.34
CA CYS A 93 15.74 -2.65 3.76
C CYS A 93 16.79 -2.59 4.89
N ARG A 94 16.79 -3.58 5.81
CA ARG A 94 17.79 -3.71 6.88
C ARG A 94 19.20 -3.95 6.36
N LYS A 95 19.34 -4.67 5.26
CA LYS A 95 20.64 -5.02 4.67
C LYS A 95 21.21 -3.90 3.79
N GLY A 96 20.37 -2.98 3.35
CA GLY A 96 20.75 -1.85 2.51
C GLY A 96 21.19 -0.62 3.30
N VAL A 97 21.87 0.28 2.62
CA VAL A 97 22.32 1.54 3.23
C VAL A 97 21.13 2.49 3.35
N GLN A 98 20.65 2.71 4.56
CA GLN A 98 19.77 3.83 4.97
C GLN A 98 18.46 4.04 4.17
N SER A 99 17.78 2.99 3.74
CA SER A 99 16.47 3.16 3.11
C SER A 99 15.45 3.72 4.09
N HIS A 100 14.75 4.79 3.68
CA HIS A 100 13.57 5.26 4.39
C HIS A 100 12.39 4.34 4.03
N PHE A 101 11.71 3.81 5.06
CA PHE A 101 10.54 2.96 4.86
C PHE A 101 9.27 3.69 5.31
N LEU A 102 8.31 3.82 4.40
CA LEU A 102 6.99 4.37 4.68
C LEU A 102 5.93 3.28 4.49
N TYR A 103 5.24 2.95 5.57
CA TYR A 103 4.07 2.07 5.54
C TYR A 103 2.80 2.93 5.52
N VAL A 104 2.02 2.83 4.44
CA VAL A 104 0.77 3.57 4.25
C VAL A 104 -0.39 2.61 4.48
N THR A 105 -1.21 2.86 5.48
CA THR A 105 -2.29 1.96 5.91
C THR A 105 -3.59 2.70 6.21
N GLY A 106 -4.67 1.96 6.42
CA GLY A 106 -5.95 2.51 6.85
C GLY A 106 -5.97 2.91 8.35
N PRO A 107 -7.06 3.52 8.81
CA PRO A 107 -7.19 4.02 10.18
C PRO A 107 -7.50 2.91 11.19
N GLU A 108 -7.76 1.70 10.75
CA GLU A 108 -8.27 0.61 11.61
C GLU A 108 -7.36 0.28 12.78
N GLY A 109 -6.05 0.50 12.64
CA GLY A 109 -5.09 0.32 13.74
C GLY A 109 -5.27 1.32 14.90
N MET A 110 -6.11 2.35 14.73
CA MET A 110 -6.41 3.36 15.76
C MET A 110 -7.65 3.02 16.60
N TYR A 111 -8.44 2.04 16.18
CA TYR A 111 -9.68 1.71 16.89
C TYR A 111 -9.41 0.71 18.02
N ASP A 112 -9.97 0.99 19.18
CA ASP A 112 -9.85 0.12 20.37
C ASP A 112 -10.74 -1.13 20.29
N VAL A 113 -11.68 -1.17 19.35
CA VAL A 113 -12.55 -2.32 19.17
C VAL A 113 -11.83 -3.38 18.34
N PRO A 114 -11.52 -4.54 18.92
CA PRO A 114 -10.77 -5.59 18.23
C PRO A 114 -11.67 -6.32 17.22
N THR A 115 -11.77 -5.81 16.02
CA THR A 115 -12.27 -6.57 14.89
C THR A 115 -11.13 -7.39 14.26
N GLY A 116 -11.46 -8.43 13.51
CA GLY A 116 -10.43 -9.20 12.80
C GLY A 116 -9.54 -8.33 11.92
N LYS A 117 -10.13 -7.33 11.26
CA LYS A 117 -9.38 -6.35 10.43
C LYS A 117 -8.46 -5.48 11.28
N THR A 118 -8.93 -4.98 12.42
CA THR A 118 -8.12 -4.18 13.35
C THR A 118 -6.87 -4.93 13.80
N LEU A 119 -7.02 -6.20 14.19
CA LEU A 119 -5.90 -7.05 14.61
C LEU A 119 -4.88 -7.28 13.48
N LEU A 120 -5.34 -7.46 12.25
CA LEU A 120 -4.44 -7.65 11.10
C LEU A 120 -3.65 -6.38 10.81
N VAL A 121 -4.28 -5.21 10.87
CA VAL A 121 -3.60 -3.91 10.71
C VAL A 121 -2.59 -3.69 11.83
N GLN A 122 -2.97 -3.93 13.08
CA GLN A 122 -2.08 -3.81 14.23
C GLN A 122 -0.87 -4.75 14.11
N ASN A 123 -1.09 -6.00 13.71
CA ASN A 123 0.01 -6.96 13.48
C ASN A 123 0.99 -6.46 12.40
N ALA A 124 0.50 -5.88 11.31
CA ALA A 124 1.33 -5.33 10.26
C ALA A 124 2.14 -4.11 10.76
N GLU A 125 1.49 -3.21 11.51
CA GLU A 125 2.18 -2.08 12.12
C GLU A 125 3.23 -2.51 13.15
N ASP A 126 2.95 -3.56 13.94
CA ASP A 126 3.89 -4.10 14.93
C ASP A 126 5.12 -4.72 14.26
N VAL A 127 4.96 -5.33 13.10
CA VAL A 127 6.12 -5.75 12.29
C VAL A 127 6.99 -4.53 11.96
N CYS A 128 6.39 -3.44 11.48
CA CYS A 128 7.11 -2.21 11.18
C CYS A 128 7.83 -1.63 12.40
N ARG A 129 7.14 -1.51 13.55
CA ARG A 129 7.71 -1.00 14.81
C ARG A 129 8.85 -1.88 15.31
N ARG A 130 8.71 -3.21 15.22
CA ARG A 130 9.74 -4.16 15.62
C ARG A 130 11.01 -4.00 14.79
N TYR A 131 10.90 -3.84 13.50
CA TYR A 131 12.07 -3.63 12.64
C TYR A 131 12.73 -2.27 12.91
N ALA A 132 11.94 -1.23 13.17
CA ALA A 132 12.48 0.06 13.60
C ALA A 132 13.26 -0.05 14.91
N GLY A 133 12.69 -0.71 15.93
CA GLY A 133 13.33 -0.84 17.25
C GLY A 133 14.54 -1.76 17.26
N LEU A 134 14.46 -2.94 16.62
CA LEU A 134 15.54 -3.93 16.68
C LEU A 134 16.71 -3.61 15.73
N TYR A 135 16.44 -2.96 14.62
CA TYR A 135 17.45 -2.77 13.58
C TYR A 135 17.75 -1.31 13.23
N GLY A 136 17.13 -0.37 13.95
CA GLY A 136 17.35 1.06 13.74
C GLY A 136 16.86 1.55 12.37
N LEU A 137 15.92 0.84 11.72
CA LEU A 137 15.35 1.27 10.44
C LEU A 137 14.54 2.55 10.60
N LYS A 138 14.68 3.46 9.65
CA LYS A 138 13.88 4.69 9.60
C LYS A 138 12.48 4.38 9.05
N VAL A 139 11.63 3.80 9.89
CA VAL A 139 10.25 3.45 9.53
C VAL A 139 9.31 4.56 9.94
N LYS A 140 8.40 4.93 9.04
CA LYS A 140 7.24 5.78 9.32
C LYS A 140 5.97 5.02 8.98
N ILE A 141 4.93 5.17 9.81
CA ILE A 141 3.60 4.62 9.57
C ILE A 141 2.67 5.79 9.32
N LEU A 142 2.08 5.83 8.13
CA LEU A 142 1.09 6.82 7.73
C LEU A 142 -0.29 6.15 7.69
N ARG A 143 -1.15 6.53 8.62
CA ARG A 143 -2.54 6.09 8.64
C ARG A 143 -3.41 7.08 7.87
N VAL A 144 -4.07 6.61 6.84
CA VAL A 144 -4.92 7.42 5.98
C VAL A 144 -6.38 7.04 6.23
N PRO A 145 -7.23 7.98 6.65
CA PRO A 145 -8.59 7.66 7.07
C PRO A 145 -9.44 7.10 5.92
N TYR A 146 -9.45 7.73 4.78
CA TYR A 146 -10.14 7.27 3.59
C TYR A 146 -9.52 7.93 2.35
N LEU A 147 -9.29 7.12 1.33
CA LEU A 147 -8.82 7.60 0.04
C LEU A 147 -9.97 7.54 -0.95
N TYR A 148 -10.27 8.66 -1.56
CA TYR A 148 -11.27 8.77 -2.62
C TYR A 148 -10.61 9.34 -3.89
N SER A 149 -11.16 8.96 -5.03
CA SER A 149 -10.68 9.43 -6.33
C SER A 149 -11.84 9.82 -7.21
N GLY A 150 -11.71 10.92 -7.92
CA GLY A 150 -12.67 11.34 -8.95
C GLY A 150 -12.67 10.47 -10.20
N THR A 151 -11.69 9.59 -10.35
CA THR A 151 -11.47 8.74 -11.53
C THR A 151 -11.71 7.25 -11.27
N TYR A 152 -11.58 6.80 -10.03
CA TYR A 152 -11.71 5.38 -9.68
C TYR A 152 -13.16 4.92 -9.54
N LYS A 153 -13.71 4.33 -10.60
CA LYS A 153 -15.13 3.93 -10.72
C LYS A 153 -15.63 2.97 -9.62
N LYS A 154 -14.78 2.25 -8.93
CA LYS A 154 -15.13 1.35 -7.82
C LYS A 154 -15.18 2.06 -6.47
N ASP A 155 -14.70 3.31 -6.42
CA ASP A 155 -14.71 4.11 -5.21
C ASP A 155 -16.15 4.45 -4.79
N PHE A 156 -16.40 4.40 -3.47
CA PHE A 156 -17.71 4.68 -2.90
C PHE A 156 -18.17 6.12 -3.23
N PHE A 157 -17.30 7.11 -3.02
CA PHE A 157 -17.64 8.50 -3.32
C PHE A 157 -17.79 8.76 -4.80
N TYR A 158 -16.97 8.15 -5.65
CA TYR A 158 -17.16 8.24 -7.10
C TYR A 158 -18.58 7.77 -7.49
N ARG A 159 -19.04 6.64 -6.94
CA ARG A 159 -20.39 6.13 -7.22
C ARG A 159 -21.49 7.06 -6.73
N ILE A 160 -21.32 7.68 -5.55
CA ILE A 160 -22.26 8.68 -5.03
C ILE A 160 -22.32 9.89 -5.97
N PHE A 161 -21.18 10.44 -6.36
CA PHE A 161 -21.11 11.58 -7.28
C PHE A 161 -21.75 11.27 -8.64
N GLN A 162 -21.49 10.09 -9.20
CA GLN A 162 -22.10 9.71 -10.48
C GLN A 162 -23.62 9.52 -10.35
N ALA A 163 -24.09 8.85 -9.34
CA ALA A 163 -25.52 8.68 -9.11
C ALA A 163 -26.23 10.03 -8.87
N SER A 164 -25.59 10.95 -8.17
CA SER A 164 -26.10 12.32 -8.01
C SER A 164 -26.22 13.06 -9.33
N LYS A 165 -25.20 12.96 -10.20
CA LYS A 165 -25.22 13.57 -11.54
C LYS A 165 -26.30 12.99 -12.45
N GLU A 166 -26.52 11.67 -12.36
CA GLU A 166 -27.45 10.94 -13.19
C GLU A 166 -28.86 10.86 -12.58
N SER A 167 -29.08 11.54 -11.43
CA SER A 167 -30.34 11.48 -10.64
C SER A 167 -30.79 10.05 -10.32
N GLN A 168 -29.82 9.15 -10.17
CA GLN A 168 -30.09 7.74 -9.83
C GLN A 168 -30.28 7.56 -8.32
N LYS A 169 -31.15 6.61 -7.95
CA LYS A 169 -31.29 6.21 -6.55
C LYS A 169 -30.17 5.27 -6.14
N LEU A 170 -29.45 5.60 -5.06
CA LEU A 170 -28.49 4.72 -4.43
C LEU A 170 -29.20 3.92 -3.32
N PHE A 171 -29.07 2.62 -3.38
CA PHE A 171 -29.50 1.72 -2.32
C PHE A 171 -28.27 1.32 -1.51
N PHE A 172 -28.28 1.63 -0.22
CA PHE A 172 -27.29 1.14 0.73
C PHE A 172 -27.87 -0.10 1.41
N GLN A 173 -27.15 -1.22 1.32
CA GLN A 173 -27.44 -2.36 2.18
C GLN A 173 -26.94 -2.04 3.58
N GLU A 174 -27.83 -2.06 4.55
CA GLU A 174 -27.41 -2.07 5.95
C GLU A 174 -26.51 -3.27 6.20
N ALA A 175 -25.41 -3.05 6.91
CA ALA A 175 -24.58 -4.15 7.34
C ALA A 175 -25.46 -5.10 8.18
N PRO A 176 -25.39 -6.43 7.95
CA PRO A 176 -26.15 -7.36 8.78
C PRO A 176 -25.77 -7.10 10.25
N GLU A 177 -26.78 -6.84 11.08
CA GLU A 177 -26.61 -6.71 12.53
C GLU A 177 -25.79 -7.91 13.02
N GLN A 178 -24.60 -7.66 13.53
CA GLN A 178 -23.88 -8.68 14.27
C GLN A 178 -24.68 -8.93 15.53
N LYS A 179 -25.46 -10.01 15.51
CA LYS A 179 -26.07 -10.52 16.74
C LYS A 179 -24.93 -10.91 17.67
N ALA A 180 -24.90 -10.21 18.81
CA ALA A 180 -24.01 -10.48 19.92
C ALA A 180 -24.23 -11.90 20.48
#